data_9f98b1846eaf321dad357d1c1276a6b8
#
_entry.id   9f98b1846eaf321dad357d1c1276a6b8
#
_cell.length_a   1.000
_cell.length_b   1.000
_cell.length_c   1.000
_cell.angle_alpha   90.00
_cell.angle_beta   90.00
_cell.angle_gamma   90.00
#
_symmetry.space_group_name_H-M   'P 1'
#
loop_
_entity.id
_entity.type
_entity.pdbx_description
1 polymer ?
#
loop_
_entity_poly.entity_id
_entity_poly.type
_entity_poly.pdbx_seq_one_letter_code
_entity_poly.pdbx_strand_id
1 'polypeptide(L)'
;MDDFGSGYSSLIYFKELPFELVKIDMAFVRNMLESKDDMLMVQSIISLSEIFNKKVIAEGAETKEQCIILNMLGCGFIQGYYTGRPIPAEKVIIWADNFKLEEDFKKWLHVRLDIADFSVVLAYAEHNEWVKKIRKLCRGEEISIEGEKIKNYKLCGLGLWYYGYGLKYKNLESYKEIEDEHIKLHDIAYKTMRFCIGGEYEKAQDLLDEIEKIQEKIKIYLMEIAFKVGKHLQ
;
A
#
# COMPACT_ATOMS: atom_id res chain seq x y z
N MET A 1 -22.29 -8.41 4.23
CA MET A 1 -21.49 -9.59 3.87
C MET A 1 -20.15 -9.44 4.57
N ASP A 2 -19.83 -10.34 5.49
CA ASP A 2 -18.58 -10.27 6.28
C ASP A 2 -17.47 -11.09 5.63
N ASP A 3 -16.21 -10.71 5.91
CA ASP A 3 -14.98 -11.40 5.53
C ASP A 3 -14.91 -11.74 4.03
N PHE A 4 -15.31 -10.80 3.17
CA PHE A 4 -15.29 -11.02 1.74
C PHE A 4 -13.86 -11.13 1.21
N GLY A 5 -13.60 -12.22 0.49
CA GLY A 5 -12.27 -12.53 -0.06
C GLY A 5 -11.55 -13.69 0.62
N SER A 6 -11.93 -14.07 1.85
CA SER A 6 -11.29 -15.15 2.60
C SER A 6 -11.80 -16.57 2.24
N GLY A 7 -12.82 -16.69 1.37
CA GLY A 7 -13.45 -17.97 0.99
C GLY A 7 -14.01 -18.00 -0.42
N TYR A 8 -14.73 -19.08 -0.77
CA TYR A 8 -15.37 -19.29 -2.08
C TYR A 8 -16.60 -18.36 -2.25
N SER A 9 -16.36 -17.07 -2.50
CA SER A 9 -17.44 -16.14 -2.82
C SER A 9 -17.71 -16.13 -4.32
N SER A 10 -18.85 -16.67 -4.73
CA SER A 10 -19.26 -16.60 -6.14
C SER A 10 -19.74 -15.19 -6.49
N LEU A 11 -19.30 -14.63 -7.61
CA LEU A 11 -19.79 -13.35 -8.16
C LEU A 11 -21.32 -13.34 -8.36
N ILE A 12 -21.93 -14.52 -8.52
CA ILE A 12 -23.40 -14.67 -8.61
C ILE A 12 -24.04 -14.23 -7.29
N TYR A 13 -23.50 -14.65 -6.15
CA TYR A 13 -24.02 -14.24 -4.84
C TYR A 13 -23.85 -12.74 -4.61
N PHE A 14 -22.77 -12.16 -5.11
CA PHE A 14 -22.56 -10.71 -5.01
C PHE A 14 -23.66 -9.91 -5.73
N LYS A 15 -24.14 -10.42 -6.86
CA LYS A 15 -25.21 -9.81 -7.65
C LYS A 15 -26.61 -10.07 -7.06
N GLU A 16 -26.88 -11.29 -6.62
CA GLU A 16 -28.24 -11.75 -6.30
C GLU A 16 -28.65 -11.54 -4.84
N LEU A 17 -27.70 -11.55 -3.91
CA LEU A 17 -28.03 -11.41 -2.49
C LEU A 17 -28.39 -9.96 -2.13
N PRO A 18 -29.43 -9.74 -1.31
CA PRO A 18 -29.92 -8.43 -0.92
C PRO A 18 -29.12 -7.81 0.22
N PHE A 19 -27.77 -7.76 0.09
CA PHE A 19 -26.94 -7.02 1.03
C PHE A 19 -26.58 -5.65 0.45
N GLU A 20 -26.45 -4.65 1.30
CA GLU A 20 -26.10 -3.28 0.93
C GLU A 20 -24.61 -2.98 1.19
N LEU A 21 -23.97 -3.76 2.05
CA LEU A 21 -22.64 -3.49 2.58
C LEU A 21 -21.75 -4.71 2.49
N VAL A 22 -20.53 -4.49 2.02
CA VAL A 22 -19.42 -5.45 1.96
C VAL A 22 -18.35 -5.04 2.95
N LYS A 23 -17.85 -5.97 3.73
CA LYS A 23 -16.74 -5.78 4.67
C LYS A 23 -15.51 -6.48 4.10
N ILE A 24 -14.44 -5.73 3.86
CA ILE A 24 -13.15 -6.28 3.45
C ILE A 24 -12.47 -6.85 4.68
N ASP A 25 -12.09 -8.12 4.60
CA ASP A 25 -11.38 -8.81 5.68
C ASP A 25 -10.13 -8.05 6.09
N MET A 26 -9.93 -7.93 7.40
CA MET A 26 -8.80 -7.25 8.01
C MET A 26 -7.44 -7.83 7.60
N ALA A 27 -7.35 -9.09 7.22
CA ALA A 27 -6.10 -9.70 6.77
C ALA A 27 -5.58 -9.03 5.49
N PHE A 28 -6.45 -8.72 4.53
CA PHE A 28 -6.06 -7.98 3.32
C PHE A 28 -5.70 -6.54 3.62
N VAL A 29 -6.50 -5.84 4.44
CA VAL A 29 -6.26 -4.43 4.78
C VAL A 29 -4.95 -4.24 5.52
N ARG A 30 -4.62 -5.12 6.47
CA ARG A 30 -3.37 -5.05 7.22
C ARG A 30 -2.13 -5.18 6.35
N ASN A 31 -2.19 -6.05 5.35
CA ASN A 31 -1.04 -6.37 4.52
C ASN A 31 -0.96 -5.56 3.21
N MET A 32 -2.01 -4.83 2.83
CA MET A 32 -2.11 -4.18 1.51
C MET A 32 -0.93 -3.29 1.13
N LEU A 33 -0.25 -2.68 2.10
CA LEU A 33 0.91 -1.81 1.84
C LEU A 33 2.21 -2.58 1.61
N GLU A 34 2.25 -3.88 1.92
CA GLU A 34 3.44 -4.72 1.87
C GLU A 34 3.20 -6.05 1.12
N SER A 35 2.09 -6.15 0.41
CA SER A 35 1.69 -7.30 -0.40
C SER A 35 0.93 -6.81 -1.63
N LYS A 36 1.50 -7.10 -2.79
CA LYS A 36 0.85 -6.81 -4.08
C LYS A 36 -0.49 -7.49 -4.19
N ASP A 37 -0.56 -8.76 -3.80
CA ASP A 37 -1.76 -9.58 -3.97
C ASP A 37 -2.89 -9.07 -3.06
N ASP A 38 -2.57 -8.67 -1.82
CA ASP A 38 -3.55 -8.09 -0.91
C ASP A 38 -4.03 -6.72 -1.39
N MET A 39 -3.14 -5.88 -1.95
CA MET A 39 -3.52 -4.61 -2.56
C MET A 39 -4.47 -4.82 -3.75
N LEU A 40 -4.17 -5.79 -4.63
CA LEU A 40 -5.04 -6.14 -5.75
C LEU A 40 -6.39 -6.67 -5.27
N MET A 41 -6.42 -7.47 -4.19
CA MET A 41 -7.66 -7.98 -3.61
C MET A 41 -8.52 -6.84 -3.07
N VAL A 42 -7.94 -5.93 -2.28
CA VAL A 42 -8.64 -4.74 -1.75
C VAL A 42 -9.24 -3.91 -2.88
N GLN A 43 -8.44 -3.59 -3.91
CA GLN A 43 -8.93 -2.82 -5.07
C GLN A 43 -10.04 -3.56 -5.81
N SER A 44 -9.91 -4.87 -6.00
CA SER A 44 -10.91 -5.67 -6.70
C SER A 44 -12.26 -5.67 -5.96
N ILE A 45 -12.24 -5.81 -4.62
CA ILE A 45 -13.45 -5.79 -3.80
C ILE A 45 -14.12 -4.40 -3.87
N ILE A 46 -13.33 -3.32 -3.78
CA ILE A 46 -13.86 -1.95 -3.89
C ILE A 46 -14.50 -1.75 -5.27
N SER A 47 -13.81 -2.10 -6.34
CA SER A 47 -14.31 -1.95 -7.72
C SER A 47 -15.57 -2.76 -7.98
N LEU A 48 -15.63 -4.02 -7.51
CA LEU A 48 -16.81 -4.85 -7.63
C LEU A 48 -17.99 -4.26 -6.86
N SER A 49 -17.76 -3.75 -5.67
CA SER A 49 -18.79 -3.13 -4.86
C SER A 49 -19.37 -1.89 -5.53
N GLU A 50 -18.52 -1.08 -6.14
CA GLU A 50 -18.93 0.10 -6.91
C GLU A 50 -19.79 -0.31 -8.13
N ILE A 51 -19.36 -1.29 -8.92
CA ILE A 51 -20.10 -1.81 -10.09
C ILE A 51 -21.49 -2.29 -9.68
N PHE A 52 -21.62 -2.94 -8.53
CA PHE A 52 -22.92 -3.46 -8.02
C PHE A 52 -23.65 -2.47 -7.09
N ASN A 53 -23.19 -1.23 -7.00
CA ASN A 53 -23.76 -0.18 -6.14
C ASN A 53 -23.90 -0.62 -4.67
N LYS A 54 -22.86 -1.29 -4.15
CA LYS A 54 -22.75 -1.72 -2.76
C LYS A 54 -21.80 -0.79 -2.02
N LYS A 55 -22.07 -0.56 -0.72
CA LYS A 55 -21.14 0.15 0.18
C LYS A 55 -20.02 -0.78 0.60
N VAL A 56 -18.83 -0.21 0.88
CA VAL A 56 -17.67 -0.97 1.35
C VAL A 56 -17.18 -0.43 2.69
N ILE A 57 -16.90 -1.34 3.62
CA ILE A 57 -16.13 -1.06 4.85
C ILE A 57 -14.82 -1.81 4.75
N ALA A 58 -13.70 -1.14 4.93
CA ALA A 58 -12.40 -1.76 5.15
C ALA A 58 -12.20 -1.95 6.66
N GLU A 59 -11.93 -3.21 7.08
CA GLU A 59 -11.71 -3.54 8.48
C GLU A 59 -10.22 -3.65 8.81
N GLY A 60 -9.84 -3.28 10.02
CA GLY A 60 -8.48 -3.46 10.53
C GLY A 60 -7.47 -2.47 10.00
N ALA A 61 -7.87 -1.28 9.55
CA ALA A 61 -6.93 -0.21 9.22
C ALA A 61 -6.24 0.31 10.48
N GLU A 62 -4.92 0.16 10.55
CA GLU A 62 -4.10 0.48 11.73
C GLU A 62 -3.20 1.70 11.51
N THR A 63 -2.98 2.10 10.25
CA THR A 63 -2.10 3.23 9.91
C THR A 63 -2.82 4.30 9.10
N LYS A 64 -2.30 5.52 9.18
CA LYS A 64 -2.77 6.65 8.37
C LYS A 64 -2.63 6.37 6.88
N GLU A 65 -1.54 5.76 6.46
CA GLU A 65 -1.28 5.42 5.06
C GLU A 65 -2.32 4.45 4.50
N GLN A 66 -2.68 3.40 5.26
CA GLN A 66 -3.77 2.51 4.87
C GLN A 66 -5.07 3.28 4.64
N CYS A 67 -5.43 4.16 5.58
CA CYS A 67 -6.65 4.96 5.47
C CYS A 67 -6.62 5.92 4.26
N ILE A 68 -5.48 6.56 3.98
CA ILE A 68 -5.32 7.43 2.82
C ILE A 68 -5.52 6.64 1.53
N ILE A 69 -4.83 5.51 1.39
CA ILE A 69 -4.91 4.69 0.17
C ILE A 69 -6.32 4.11 0.00
N LEU A 70 -6.93 3.56 1.05
CA LEU A 70 -8.31 3.08 1.02
C LEU A 70 -9.27 4.18 0.55
N ASN A 71 -9.14 5.39 1.09
CA ASN A 71 -9.94 6.54 0.66
C ASN A 71 -9.70 6.86 -0.82
N MET A 72 -8.45 6.91 -1.27
CA MET A 72 -8.11 7.16 -2.68
C MET A 72 -8.67 6.10 -3.63
N LEU A 73 -8.73 4.84 -3.19
CA LEU A 73 -9.31 3.73 -3.94
C LEU A 73 -10.84 3.74 -3.96
N GLY A 74 -11.50 4.59 -3.17
CA GLY A 74 -12.96 4.71 -3.16
C GLY A 74 -13.66 4.00 -2.01
N CYS A 75 -12.93 3.46 -1.02
CA CYS A 75 -13.52 2.90 0.17
C CYS A 75 -14.18 4.00 1.02
N GLY A 76 -15.52 4.00 1.11
CA GLY A 76 -16.28 5.05 1.79
C GLY A 76 -16.29 4.94 3.31
N PHE A 77 -16.01 3.75 3.86
CA PHE A 77 -16.04 3.49 5.30
C PHE A 77 -14.80 2.73 5.72
N ILE A 78 -14.15 3.19 6.79
CA ILE A 78 -12.91 2.60 7.30
C ILE A 78 -13.08 2.37 8.79
N GLN A 79 -12.78 1.14 9.24
CA GLN A 79 -12.81 0.73 10.62
C GLN A 79 -11.45 0.12 11.01
N GLY A 80 -10.90 0.54 12.14
CA GLY A 80 -9.65 0.00 12.64
C GLY A 80 -9.04 0.82 13.76
N TYR A 81 -7.89 0.40 14.25
CA TYR A 81 -7.25 1.04 15.41
C TYR A 81 -6.74 2.45 15.11
N TYR A 82 -6.51 2.80 13.85
CA TYR A 82 -6.18 4.17 13.49
C TYR A 82 -7.36 5.13 13.75
N THR A 83 -8.59 4.71 13.45
CA THR A 83 -9.79 5.53 13.67
C THR A 83 -10.26 5.47 15.13
N GLY A 84 -10.09 4.34 15.80
CA GLY A 84 -10.45 4.18 17.22
C GLY A 84 -10.45 2.72 17.65
N ARG A 85 -10.09 2.48 18.91
CA ARG A 85 -10.24 1.17 19.53
C ARG A 85 -11.70 0.94 19.93
N PRO A 86 -12.15 -0.32 20.08
CA PRO A 86 -13.48 -0.61 20.61
C PRO A 86 -13.73 0.11 21.95
N ILE A 87 -14.84 0.79 22.04
CA ILE A 87 -15.27 1.53 23.24
C ILE A 87 -16.71 1.15 23.60
N PRO A 88 -17.11 1.26 24.89
CA PRO A 88 -18.49 1.09 25.31
C PRO A 88 -19.43 2.06 24.57
N ALA A 89 -20.66 1.59 24.30
CA ALA A 89 -21.63 2.33 23.48
C ALA A 89 -21.92 3.76 24.03
N GLU A 90 -21.97 3.92 25.33
CA GLU A 90 -22.22 5.19 26.02
C GLU A 90 -21.08 6.23 25.77
N LYS A 91 -19.90 5.79 25.36
CA LYS A 91 -18.74 6.66 25.06
C LYS A 91 -18.65 7.07 23.59
N VAL A 92 -19.44 6.44 22.70
CA VAL A 92 -19.33 6.64 21.25
C VAL A 92 -19.61 8.09 20.86
N ILE A 93 -20.66 8.71 21.42
CA ILE A 93 -21.01 10.10 21.11
C ILE A 93 -19.87 11.04 21.52
N ILE A 94 -19.36 10.90 22.75
CA ILE A 94 -18.25 11.72 23.26
C ILE A 94 -17.00 11.54 22.42
N TRP A 95 -16.71 10.31 21.97
CA TRP A 95 -15.61 10.01 21.06
C TRP A 95 -15.81 10.71 19.70
N ALA A 96 -16.99 10.61 19.10
CA ALA A 96 -17.31 11.19 17.81
C ALA A 96 -17.17 12.73 17.81
N ASP A 97 -17.64 13.40 18.87
CA ASP A 97 -17.54 14.86 19.03
C ASP A 97 -16.08 15.33 19.18
N ASN A 98 -15.21 14.49 19.72
CA ASN A 98 -13.79 14.79 19.93
C ASN A 98 -12.88 14.24 18.84
N PHE A 99 -13.36 13.38 17.95
CA PHE A 99 -12.56 12.80 16.89
C PHE A 99 -12.17 13.88 15.87
N LYS A 100 -10.87 14.05 15.67
CA LYS A 100 -10.33 15.00 14.69
C LYS A 100 -9.35 14.29 13.78
N LEU A 101 -9.61 14.38 12.49
CA LEU A 101 -8.65 13.98 11.49
C LEU A 101 -7.43 14.93 11.52
N GLU A 102 -6.25 14.36 11.37
CA GLU A 102 -5.02 15.13 11.24
C GLU A 102 -5.08 16.04 10.01
N GLU A 103 -4.50 17.24 10.08
CA GLU A 103 -4.57 18.23 8.99
C GLU A 103 -3.96 17.73 7.69
N ASP A 104 -2.87 16.97 7.78
CA ASP A 104 -2.23 16.38 6.61
C ASP A 104 -3.01 15.23 6.00
N PHE A 105 -3.93 14.58 6.75
CA PHE A 105 -4.88 13.62 6.21
C PHE A 105 -6.01 14.32 5.42
N LYS A 106 -6.48 15.48 5.89
CA LYS A 106 -7.63 16.19 5.29
C LYS A 106 -7.45 16.47 3.81
N LYS A 107 -6.22 16.77 3.37
CA LYS A 107 -5.93 17.01 1.94
C LYS A 107 -6.25 15.81 1.05
N TRP A 108 -6.25 14.60 1.62
CA TRP A 108 -6.50 13.36 0.87
C TRP A 108 -7.99 12.98 0.79
N LEU A 109 -8.87 13.56 1.61
CA LEU A 109 -10.29 13.18 1.68
C LEU A 109 -11.01 13.28 0.33
N HIS A 110 -10.60 14.23 -0.49
CA HIS A 110 -11.22 14.50 -1.79
C HIS A 110 -10.45 13.92 -2.98
N VAL A 111 -9.36 13.20 -2.72
CA VAL A 111 -8.55 12.59 -3.77
C VAL A 111 -9.08 11.20 -4.10
N ARG A 112 -9.38 10.96 -5.37
CA ARG A 112 -9.79 9.65 -5.90
C ARG A 112 -8.89 9.26 -7.05
N LEU A 113 -8.36 8.05 -7.04
CA LEU A 113 -7.59 7.47 -8.13
C LEU A 113 -8.52 6.78 -9.12
N ASP A 114 -8.33 7.08 -10.40
CA ASP A 114 -8.90 6.23 -11.45
C ASP A 114 -8.17 4.89 -11.51
N ILE A 115 -8.85 3.87 -12.04
CA ILE A 115 -8.25 2.55 -12.23
C ILE A 115 -6.98 2.59 -13.10
N ALA A 116 -6.91 3.55 -14.03
CA ALA A 116 -5.74 3.76 -14.87
C ALA A 116 -4.51 4.24 -14.08
N ASP A 117 -4.70 4.89 -12.93
CA ASP A 117 -3.64 5.41 -12.07
C ASP A 117 -3.36 4.51 -10.84
N PHE A 118 -4.16 3.45 -10.65
CA PHE A 118 -3.96 2.47 -9.58
C PHE A 118 -2.55 1.86 -9.59
N SER A 119 -1.90 1.78 -10.76
CA SER A 119 -0.54 1.27 -10.90
C SER A 119 0.49 1.98 -10.02
N VAL A 120 0.26 3.25 -9.64
CA VAL A 120 1.13 4.01 -8.74
C VAL A 120 1.12 3.40 -7.32
N VAL A 121 -0.08 3.11 -6.81
CA VAL A 121 -0.26 2.52 -5.48
C VAL A 121 0.19 1.05 -5.47
N LEU A 122 0.01 0.36 -6.59
CA LEU A 122 0.51 -1.00 -6.75
C LEU A 122 2.05 -1.03 -6.72
N ALA A 123 2.72 -0.11 -7.43
CA ALA A 123 4.18 0.02 -7.40
C ALA A 123 4.68 0.33 -5.98
N TYR A 124 3.94 1.14 -5.21
CA TYR A 124 4.21 1.39 -3.79
C TYR A 124 4.19 0.09 -2.97
N ALA A 125 3.14 -0.73 -3.09
CA ALA A 125 3.02 -1.99 -2.35
C ALA A 125 4.10 -3.02 -2.76
N GLU A 126 4.33 -3.18 -4.06
CA GLU A 126 5.37 -4.09 -4.60
C GLU A 126 6.77 -3.71 -4.12
N HIS A 127 7.08 -2.41 -4.06
CA HIS A 127 8.38 -1.95 -3.59
C HIS A 127 8.55 -2.19 -2.09
N ASN A 128 7.52 -1.95 -1.29
CA ASN A 128 7.52 -2.26 0.14
C ASN A 128 7.70 -3.77 0.40
N GLU A 129 7.00 -4.61 -0.36
CA GLU A 129 7.14 -6.07 -0.29
C GLU A 129 8.58 -6.50 -0.57
N TRP A 130 9.21 -5.89 -1.59
CA TRP A 130 10.59 -6.19 -1.95
C TRP A 130 11.58 -5.82 -0.83
N VAL A 131 11.46 -4.62 -0.24
CA VAL A 131 12.31 -4.21 0.90
C VAL A 131 12.08 -5.10 2.13
N LYS A 132 10.83 -5.50 2.39
CA LYS A 132 10.52 -6.45 3.46
C LYS A 132 11.23 -7.79 3.27
N LYS A 133 11.35 -8.28 2.03
CA LYS A 133 12.12 -9.49 1.72
C LYS A 133 13.61 -9.33 2.05
N ILE A 134 14.22 -8.18 1.77
CA ILE A 134 15.63 -7.91 2.16
C ILE A 134 15.81 -7.97 3.69
N ARG A 135 14.89 -7.33 4.44
CA ARG A 135 14.93 -7.35 5.92
C ARG A 135 14.82 -8.77 6.48
N LYS A 136 13.93 -9.59 5.93
CA LYS A 136 13.75 -10.98 6.34
C LYS A 136 14.99 -11.81 6.08
N LEU A 137 15.63 -11.66 4.91
CA LEU A 137 16.89 -12.31 4.59
C LEU A 137 17.97 -11.99 5.64
N CYS A 138 18.05 -10.73 6.07
CA CYS A 138 19.03 -10.32 7.08
C CYS A 138 18.72 -10.81 8.50
N ARG A 139 17.52 -11.31 8.74
CA ARG A 139 17.14 -12.03 9.98
C ARG A 139 17.39 -13.53 9.90
N GLY A 140 17.96 -14.01 8.79
CA GLY A 140 18.21 -15.44 8.57
C GLY A 140 16.97 -16.24 8.17
N GLU A 141 15.88 -15.56 7.76
CA GLU A 141 14.72 -16.27 7.24
C GLU A 141 15.01 -16.81 5.83
N GLU A 142 14.57 -18.05 5.53
CA GLU A 142 14.65 -18.61 4.18
C GLU A 142 13.74 -17.85 3.24
N ILE A 143 14.31 -17.09 2.31
CA ILE A 143 13.56 -16.32 1.32
C ILE A 143 14.17 -16.52 -0.05
N SER A 144 13.32 -16.83 -1.02
CA SER A 144 13.71 -16.83 -2.41
C SER A 144 13.76 -15.37 -2.92
N ILE A 145 14.97 -14.84 -3.09
CA ILE A 145 15.19 -13.58 -3.80
C ILE A 145 16.06 -13.87 -5.02
N GLU A 146 15.56 -13.54 -6.19
CA GLU A 146 16.34 -13.65 -7.43
C GLU A 146 17.46 -12.61 -7.39
N GLY A 147 18.71 -13.05 -7.27
CA GLY A 147 19.88 -12.18 -7.16
C GLY A 147 20.01 -11.18 -8.33
N GLU A 148 19.55 -11.54 -9.54
CA GLU A 148 19.49 -10.63 -10.68
C GLU A 148 18.53 -9.45 -10.44
N LYS A 149 17.39 -9.67 -9.80
CA LYS A 149 16.43 -8.60 -9.48
C LYS A 149 16.95 -7.65 -8.41
N ILE A 150 17.83 -8.11 -7.53
CA ILE A 150 18.48 -7.22 -6.56
C ILE A 150 19.49 -6.32 -7.25
N LYS A 151 20.29 -6.86 -8.15
CA LYS A 151 21.34 -6.10 -8.84
C LYS A 151 20.80 -5.19 -9.93
N ASN A 152 19.73 -5.60 -10.61
CA ASN A 152 19.16 -4.86 -11.72
C ASN A 152 17.84 -4.18 -11.30
N TYR A 153 17.95 -2.93 -10.89
CA TYR A 153 16.81 -2.10 -10.45
C TYR A 153 15.68 -1.99 -11.49
N LYS A 154 15.94 -2.23 -12.79
CA LYS A 154 14.92 -2.21 -13.84
C LYS A 154 14.01 -3.44 -13.83
N LEU A 155 14.43 -4.54 -13.19
CA LEU A 155 13.69 -5.80 -13.16
C LEU A 155 12.83 -6.01 -11.90
N CYS A 156 12.94 -5.16 -10.90
CA CYS A 156 12.01 -5.19 -9.76
C CYS A 156 10.65 -4.59 -10.14
N GLY A 157 9.61 -4.79 -9.32
CA GLY A 157 8.26 -4.29 -9.59
C GLY A 157 8.22 -2.78 -9.83
N LEU A 158 8.91 -2.00 -8.99
CA LEU A 158 9.01 -0.54 -9.18
C LEU A 158 9.75 -0.18 -10.47
N GLY A 159 10.83 -0.88 -10.83
CA GLY A 159 11.55 -0.65 -12.08
C GLY A 159 10.70 -0.94 -13.30
N LEU A 160 9.99 -2.07 -13.31
CA LEU A 160 9.06 -2.43 -14.39
C LEU A 160 7.94 -1.38 -14.54
N TRP A 161 7.42 -0.89 -13.43
CA TRP A 161 6.45 0.20 -13.44
C TRP A 161 7.07 1.50 -13.97
N TYR A 162 8.23 1.90 -13.45
CA TYR A 162 8.90 3.16 -13.80
C TYR A 162 9.18 3.24 -15.30
N TYR A 163 9.78 2.21 -15.91
CA TYR A 163 10.09 2.16 -17.34
C TYR A 163 8.91 1.68 -18.21
N GLY A 164 7.77 1.37 -17.63
CA GLY A 164 6.55 0.91 -18.30
C GLY A 164 5.38 1.88 -18.09
N TYR A 165 4.41 1.45 -17.30
CA TYR A 165 3.18 2.23 -17.05
C TYR A 165 3.42 3.59 -16.38
N GLY A 166 4.50 3.75 -15.63
CA GLY A 166 4.90 4.99 -14.98
C GLY A 166 5.35 6.08 -15.93
N LEU A 167 5.76 5.75 -17.17
CA LEU A 167 6.23 6.72 -18.16
C LEU A 167 5.24 7.85 -18.46
N LYS A 168 3.95 7.62 -18.28
CA LYS A 168 2.92 8.66 -18.42
C LYS A 168 3.11 9.82 -17.43
N TYR A 169 3.83 9.61 -16.33
CA TYR A 169 4.11 10.61 -15.30
C TYR A 169 5.47 11.30 -15.44
N LYS A 170 6.23 11.02 -16.50
CA LYS A 170 7.62 11.52 -16.73
C LYS A 170 7.81 13.03 -16.61
N ASN A 171 6.74 13.81 -16.75
CA ASN A 171 6.78 15.26 -16.63
C ASN A 171 6.65 15.76 -15.18
N LEU A 172 6.30 14.88 -14.23
CA LEU A 172 6.21 15.21 -12.81
C LEU A 172 7.62 15.16 -12.18
N GLU A 173 7.93 16.14 -11.35
CA GLU A 173 9.22 16.18 -10.64
C GLU A 173 9.38 14.97 -9.73
N SER A 174 8.33 14.62 -8.97
CA SER A 174 8.32 13.45 -8.10
C SER A 174 8.62 12.13 -8.84
N TYR A 175 8.25 12.04 -10.13
CA TYR A 175 8.60 10.86 -10.92
C TYR A 175 10.11 10.83 -11.23
N LYS A 176 10.69 11.94 -11.61
CA LYS A 176 12.13 12.01 -11.97
C LYS A 176 13.04 11.70 -10.78
N GLU A 177 12.66 12.17 -9.58
CA GLU A 177 13.40 11.93 -8.35
C GLU A 177 13.44 10.45 -7.91
N ILE A 178 12.49 9.61 -8.39
CA ILE A 178 12.46 8.18 -8.05
C ILE A 178 13.68 7.45 -8.57
N GLU A 179 14.15 7.73 -9.78
CA GLU A 179 15.20 6.92 -10.45
C GLU A 179 16.49 6.89 -9.65
N ASP A 180 17.00 8.07 -9.26
CA ASP A 180 18.27 8.17 -8.53
C ASP A 180 18.21 7.50 -7.16
N GLU A 181 17.12 7.72 -6.41
CA GLU A 181 16.94 7.08 -5.11
C GLU A 181 16.76 5.54 -5.27
N HIS A 182 16.07 5.10 -6.31
CA HIS A 182 15.85 3.69 -6.58
C HIS A 182 17.16 2.95 -6.95
N ILE A 183 18.03 3.57 -7.76
CA ILE A 183 19.37 3.04 -8.08
C ILE A 183 20.19 2.89 -6.79
N LYS A 184 20.25 3.94 -5.96
CA LYS A 184 20.98 3.91 -4.68
C LYS A 184 20.46 2.81 -3.78
N LEU A 185 19.14 2.65 -3.68
CA LEU A 185 18.53 1.62 -2.86
C LEU A 185 18.95 0.22 -3.30
N HIS A 186 18.94 -0.07 -4.61
CA HIS A 186 19.39 -1.36 -5.14
C HIS A 186 20.87 -1.64 -4.88
N ASP A 187 21.73 -0.63 -5.01
CA ASP A 187 23.16 -0.76 -4.72
C ASP A 187 23.42 -1.11 -3.25
N ILE A 188 22.70 -0.44 -2.34
CA ILE A 188 22.82 -0.69 -0.90
C ILE A 188 22.21 -2.06 -0.57
N ALA A 189 21.06 -2.40 -1.09
CA ALA A 189 20.41 -3.69 -0.87
C ALA A 189 21.29 -4.88 -1.33
N TYR A 190 21.99 -4.73 -2.45
CA TYR A 190 22.93 -5.75 -2.91
C TYR A 190 24.11 -5.93 -1.94
N LYS A 191 24.67 -4.84 -1.42
CA LYS A 191 25.73 -4.91 -0.38
C LYS A 191 25.22 -5.54 0.91
N THR A 192 24.04 -5.11 1.36
CA THR A 192 23.35 -5.64 2.54
C THR A 192 23.16 -7.15 2.44
N MET A 193 22.60 -7.62 1.33
CA MET A 193 22.44 -9.05 1.07
C MET A 193 23.77 -9.83 1.17
N ARG A 194 24.87 -9.29 0.63
CA ARG A 194 26.16 -9.94 0.70
C ARG A 194 26.67 -10.07 2.13
N PHE A 195 26.47 -9.04 2.95
CA PHE A 195 26.82 -9.10 4.37
C PHE A 195 25.97 -10.12 5.14
N CYS A 196 24.66 -10.16 4.87
CA CYS A 196 23.78 -11.14 5.50
C CYS A 196 24.16 -12.59 5.15
N ILE A 197 24.46 -12.87 3.88
CA ILE A 197 24.92 -14.20 3.43
C ILE A 197 26.30 -14.54 4.03
N GLY A 198 27.18 -13.56 4.21
CA GLY A 198 28.50 -13.73 4.83
C GLY A 198 28.48 -13.82 6.34
N GLY A 199 27.32 -13.70 7.00
CA GLY A 199 27.18 -13.72 8.47
C GLY A 199 27.60 -12.41 9.16
N GLU A 200 27.83 -11.33 8.40
CA GLU A 200 28.27 -10.03 8.91
C GLU A 200 27.05 -9.13 9.24
N TYR A 201 26.19 -9.60 10.13
CA TYR A 201 24.88 -8.99 10.41
C TYR A 201 24.96 -7.56 10.98
N GLU A 202 26.01 -7.23 11.74
CA GLU A 202 26.20 -5.87 12.27
C GLU A 202 26.37 -4.84 11.13
N LYS A 203 27.21 -5.17 10.13
CA LYS A 203 27.40 -4.32 8.95
C LYS A 203 26.13 -4.23 8.10
N ALA A 204 25.35 -5.29 8.05
CA ALA A 204 24.07 -5.29 7.33
C ALA A 204 23.05 -4.37 8.01
N GLN A 205 23.04 -4.25 9.34
CA GLN A 205 22.08 -3.45 10.08
C GLN A 205 22.20 -1.96 9.75
N ASP A 206 23.42 -1.41 9.71
CA ASP A 206 23.64 0.00 9.34
C ASP A 206 23.10 0.33 7.94
N LEU A 207 23.28 -0.61 7.00
CA LEU A 207 22.78 -0.48 5.64
C LEU A 207 21.25 -0.64 5.55
N LEU A 208 20.64 -1.43 6.41
CA LEU A 208 19.17 -1.54 6.48
C LEU A 208 18.53 -0.20 6.88
N ASP A 209 19.12 0.54 7.82
CA ASP A 209 18.63 1.86 8.21
C ASP A 209 18.72 2.86 7.05
N GLU A 210 19.75 2.75 6.20
CA GLU A 210 19.88 3.57 5.00
C GLU A 210 18.83 3.20 3.94
N ILE A 211 18.59 1.90 3.73
CA ILE A 211 17.53 1.39 2.86
C ILE A 211 16.17 1.97 3.29
N GLU A 212 15.87 1.98 4.60
CA GLU A 212 14.61 2.52 5.11
C GLU A 212 14.43 4.00 4.80
N LYS A 213 15.48 4.81 5.00
CA LYS A 213 15.45 6.24 4.68
C LYS A 213 15.20 6.51 3.20
N ILE A 214 15.85 5.74 2.32
CA ILE A 214 15.64 5.89 0.87
C ILE A 214 14.25 5.41 0.48
N GLN A 215 13.78 4.31 1.05
CA GLN A 215 12.44 3.80 0.82
C GLN A 215 11.37 4.83 1.19
N GLU A 216 11.50 5.51 2.34
CA GLU A 216 10.55 6.56 2.73
C GLU A 216 10.50 7.71 1.71
N LYS A 217 11.64 8.11 1.12
CA LYS A 217 11.62 9.12 0.05
C LYS A 217 10.87 8.62 -1.19
N ILE A 218 11.14 7.39 -1.64
CA ILE A 218 10.46 6.80 -2.80
C ILE A 218 8.94 6.73 -2.55
N LYS A 219 8.52 6.33 -1.34
CA LYS A 219 7.12 6.34 -0.94
C LYS A 219 6.50 7.74 -1.05
N ILE A 220 7.18 8.76 -0.53
CA ILE A 220 6.74 10.15 -0.63
C ILE A 220 6.53 10.55 -2.09
N TYR A 221 7.47 10.26 -2.98
CA TYR A 221 7.37 10.59 -4.40
C TYR A 221 6.20 9.86 -5.08
N LEU A 222 6.00 8.56 -4.78
CA LEU A 222 4.86 7.81 -5.31
C LEU A 222 3.52 8.39 -4.80
N MET A 223 3.43 8.75 -3.53
CA MET A 223 2.23 9.37 -2.97
C MET A 223 1.99 10.77 -3.55
N GLU A 224 3.03 11.56 -3.82
CA GLU A 224 2.88 12.85 -4.51
C GLU A 224 2.38 12.68 -5.94
N ILE A 225 2.85 11.66 -6.68
CA ILE A 225 2.31 11.32 -8.00
C ILE A 225 0.83 10.98 -7.85
N ALA A 226 0.46 10.07 -6.94
CA ALA A 226 -0.92 9.68 -6.70
C ALA A 226 -1.82 10.88 -6.36
N PHE A 227 -1.33 11.82 -5.55
CA PHE A 227 -2.05 13.05 -5.22
C PHE A 227 -2.28 13.95 -6.44
N LYS A 228 -1.24 14.13 -7.29
CA LYS A 228 -1.32 15.02 -8.46
C LYS A 228 -2.20 14.47 -9.57
N VAL A 229 -2.25 13.13 -9.73
CA VAL A 229 -3.05 12.50 -10.80
C VAL A 229 -4.45 12.13 -10.34
N GLY A 230 -4.69 12.04 -9.04
CA GLY A 230 -5.99 11.77 -8.48
C GLY A 230 -7.00 12.89 -8.82
N LYS A 231 -8.25 12.50 -9.04
CA LYS A 231 -9.36 13.46 -9.18
C LYS A 231 -9.66 14.10 -7.84
N HIS A 232 -9.65 15.42 -7.80
CA HIS A 232 -10.05 16.17 -6.62
C HIS A 232 -11.57 16.39 -6.68
N LEU A 233 -12.31 15.63 -5.88
CA LEU A 233 -13.76 15.77 -5.75
C LEU A 233 -14.09 17.07 -5.00
N GLN A 234 -15.08 17.81 -5.48
CA GLN A 234 -15.60 19.02 -4.83
C GLN A 234 -16.50 18.69 -3.66
#